data_5bc53053c401758355ff9a6fb31cf836
#
_entry.id   5bc53053c401758355ff9a6fb31cf836
#
_cell.length_a   1.000
_cell.length_b   1.000
_cell.length_c   1.000
_cell.angle_alpha   90.00
_cell.angle_beta   90.00
_cell.angle_gamma   90.00
#
_symmetry.space_group_name_H-M   'P 1'
#
loop_
_entity.id
_entity.type
_entity.pdbx_description
1 polymer ?
#
loop_
_entity_poly.entity_id
_entity_poly.type
_entity_poly.pdbx_seq_one_letter_code
_entity_poly.pdbx_strand_id
1 'polypeptide(L)'
;MITIRIATVEDAESIQRIFHKPYPETYKENLAILERWLEFLQKNSIKTVFLFMPFPTQFCELTNGEMKRQTYLALEKLCRKYGADLIDLYGDQTAFTDADFFDWSHLNAAGAAKVTRYLNEYLMRETKQEDRMRGLHLRPADAQDCRFLYELRNDPLVRASSFHTEEIPYEQHQKWYEQKRKNENCRIYILEDAGAPVGQVRADRDERGESAEISYAIAEWARGNGYASWMLAAAEEQLSEKGFCRELLAEVKNDNIASQKVFQKLGYEEQREDYGFSYRRAIGQNADGK
;
A
#
# COMPACT_ATOMS: atom_id res chain seq x y z
N MET A 1 -3.43 -19.29 4.68
CA MET A 1 -2.14 -19.92 5.09
C MET A 1 -1.06 -19.22 4.30
N ILE A 2 -0.25 -18.34 4.93
CA ILE A 2 0.84 -17.63 4.25
C ILE A 2 1.96 -18.64 4.05
N THR A 3 2.28 -18.97 2.81
CA THR A 3 3.48 -19.77 2.51
C THR A 3 4.61 -18.78 2.22
N ILE A 4 5.54 -18.67 3.17
CA ILE A 4 6.76 -17.86 2.98
C ILE A 4 7.83 -18.82 2.47
N ARG A 5 8.31 -18.56 1.26
CA ARG A 5 9.53 -19.16 0.74
C ARG A 5 10.65 -18.14 0.90
N ILE A 6 11.60 -18.44 1.75
CA ILE A 6 12.87 -17.71 1.82
C ILE A 6 13.63 -18.05 0.54
N ALA A 7 14.03 -17.02 -0.22
CA ALA A 7 14.96 -17.20 -1.33
C ALA A 7 16.23 -17.85 -0.79
N THR A 8 16.71 -18.90 -1.45
CA THR A 8 17.88 -19.65 -1.02
C THR A 8 19.18 -18.91 -1.36
N VAL A 9 20.32 -19.35 -0.83
CA VAL A 9 21.66 -18.83 -1.13
C VAL A 9 21.94 -18.86 -2.65
N GLU A 10 21.41 -19.84 -3.39
CA GLU A 10 21.51 -19.91 -4.85
C GLU A 10 20.78 -18.78 -5.57
N ASP A 11 19.64 -18.33 -5.02
CA ASP A 11 18.92 -17.17 -5.52
C ASP A 11 19.74 -15.88 -5.23
N ALA A 12 20.41 -15.79 -4.10
CA ALA A 12 21.29 -14.69 -3.72
C ALA A 12 22.56 -14.63 -4.58
N GLU A 13 23.17 -15.78 -4.92
CA GLU A 13 24.30 -15.85 -5.85
C GLU A 13 23.91 -15.44 -7.27
N SER A 14 22.72 -15.77 -7.70
CA SER A 14 22.18 -15.32 -8.99
C SER A 14 21.96 -13.81 -9.01
N ILE A 15 21.47 -13.25 -7.93
CA ILE A 15 21.34 -11.79 -7.73
C ILE A 15 22.72 -11.14 -7.66
N GLN A 16 23.70 -11.68 -6.95
CA GLN A 16 25.07 -11.14 -6.89
C GLN A 16 25.76 -11.13 -8.26
N ARG A 17 25.58 -12.17 -9.09
CA ARG A 17 26.13 -12.18 -10.46
C ARG A 17 25.57 -11.04 -11.31
N ILE A 18 24.34 -10.60 -11.05
CA ILE A 18 23.70 -9.45 -11.71
C ILE A 18 24.42 -8.14 -11.33
N PHE A 19 24.93 -8.02 -10.11
CA PHE A 19 25.53 -6.79 -9.59
C PHE A 19 26.96 -6.52 -10.02
N HIS A 20 27.72 -7.55 -10.48
CA HIS A 20 29.15 -7.41 -10.71
C HIS A 20 29.58 -7.08 -12.14
N LYS A 21 28.67 -7.17 -13.13
CA LYS A 21 28.98 -6.75 -14.51
C LYS A 21 27.75 -6.16 -15.18
N PRO A 22 27.89 -5.06 -15.94
CA PRO A 22 26.78 -4.51 -16.73
C PRO A 22 26.52 -5.42 -17.93
N TYR A 23 25.72 -6.45 -17.75
CA TYR A 23 25.19 -7.28 -18.81
C TYR A 23 23.74 -6.88 -19.09
N PRO A 24 23.48 -5.89 -19.95
CA PRO A 24 22.12 -5.37 -20.15
C PRO A 24 21.14 -6.42 -20.65
N GLU A 25 21.57 -7.38 -21.43
CA GLU A 25 20.71 -8.47 -21.91
C GLU A 25 20.35 -9.43 -20.77
N THR A 26 21.33 -9.89 -19.99
CA THR A 26 21.11 -10.75 -18.84
C THR A 26 20.23 -10.06 -17.78
N TYR A 27 20.39 -8.75 -17.60
CA TYR A 27 19.55 -7.96 -16.70
C TYR A 27 18.08 -7.98 -17.14
N LYS A 28 17.80 -7.76 -18.44
CA LYS A 28 16.45 -7.80 -19.00
C LYS A 28 15.82 -9.19 -18.88
N GLU A 29 16.59 -10.24 -19.19
CA GLU A 29 16.14 -11.63 -19.07
C GLU A 29 15.77 -11.97 -17.62
N ASN A 30 16.62 -11.58 -16.67
CA ASN A 30 16.38 -11.82 -15.25
C ASN A 30 15.17 -11.03 -14.72
N LEU A 31 14.98 -9.78 -15.15
CA LEU A 31 13.77 -9.03 -14.82
C LEU A 31 12.52 -9.72 -15.37
N ALA A 32 12.55 -10.21 -16.60
CA ALA A 32 11.41 -10.91 -17.19
C ALA A 32 11.11 -12.24 -16.47
N ILE A 33 12.14 -12.94 -15.99
CA ILE A 33 11.96 -14.14 -15.16
C ILE A 33 11.32 -13.77 -13.82
N LEU A 34 11.84 -12.73 -13.17
CA LEU A 34 11.33 -12.25 -11.90
C LEU A 34 9.87 -11.78 -12.00
N GLU A 35 9.52 -11.05 -13.05
CA GLU A 35 8.14 -10.63 -13.32
C GLU A 35 7.19 -11.83 -13.46
N ARG A 36 7.56 -12.87 -14.23
CA ARG A 36 6.75 -14.09 -14.35
C ARG A 36 6.57 -14.80 -13.00
N TRP A 37 7.60 -14.81 -12.16
CA TRP A 37 7.52 -15.36 -10.81
C TRP A 37 6.54 -14.57 -9.93
N LEU A 38 6.63 -13.25 -9.97
CA LEU A 38 5.74 -12.38 -9.20
C LEU A 38 4.28 -12.50 -9.64
N GLU A 39 4.04 -12.61 -10.96
CA GLU A 39 2.70 -12.90 -11.49
C GLU A 39 2.15 -14.24 -10.98
N PHE A 40 2.98 -15.29 -10.99
CA PHE A 40 2.59 -16.58 -10.45
C PHE A 40 2.27 -16.51 -8.95
N LEU A 41 3.10 -15.84 -8.16
CA LEU A 41 2.90 -15.70 -6.72
C LEU A 41 1.62 -14.90 -6.42
N GLN A 42 1.40 -13.80 -7.14
CA GLN A 42 0.21 -12.98 -7.00
C GLN A 42 -1.08 -13.75 -7.35
N LYS A 43 -1.09 -14.47 -8.48
CA LYS A 43 -2.23 -15.32 -8.88
C LYS A 43 -2.58 -16.40 -7.86
N ASN A 44 -1.59 -16.87 -7.12
CA ASN A 44 -1.79 -17.88 -6.07
C ASN A 44 -1.98 -17.27 -4.67
N SER A 45 -2.18 -15.95 -4.57
CA SER A 45 -2.35 -15.23 -3.31
C SER A 45 -1.20 -15.45 -2.33
N ILE A 46 0.04 -15.61 -2.85
CA ILE A 46 1.24 -15.78 -2.05
C ILE A 46 1.87 -14.39 -1.84
N LYS A 47 1.88 -13.93 -0.59
CA LYS A 47 2.53 -12.69 -0.24
C LYS A 47 4.04 -12.78 -0.47
N THR A 48 4.58 -11.81 -1.18
CA THR A 48 6.00 -11.76 -1.54
C THR A 48 6.72 -10.67 -0.77
N VAL A 49 7.88 -11.00 -0.25
CA VAL A 49 8.78 -10.05 0.41
C VAL A 49 10.16 -10.18 -0.20
N PHE A 50 10.70 -9.07 -0.70
CA PHE A 50 12.11 -8.98 -1.07
C PHE A 50 12.93 -8.67 0.18
N LEU A 51 14.03 -9.36 0.35
CA LEU A 51 15.00 -9.10 1.39
C LEU A 51 16.34 -8.73 0.77
N PHE A 52 16.74 -7.46 0.94
CA PHE A 52 18.10 -7.06 0.68
C PHE A 52 18.95 -7.37 1.91
N MET A 53 19.90 -8.27 1.72
CA MET A 53 20.83 -8.68 2.76
C MET A 53 21.79 -7.54 3.14
N PRO A 54 22.22 -7.46 4.39
CA PRO A 54 23.26 -6.53 4.78
C PRO A 54 24.62 -6.98 4.22
N PHE A 55 25.52 -6.03 4.02
CA PHE A 55 26.89 -6.25 3.58
C PHE A 55 27.89 -5.46 4.44
N PRO A 56 29.15 -5.90 4.53
CA PRO A 56 30.19 -5.15 5.22
C PRO A 56 30.36 -3.74 4.66
N THR A 57 30.82 -2.82 5.50
CA THR A 57 31.04 -1.41 5.13
C THR A 57 31.82 -1.26 3.84
N GLN A 58 32.95 -1.95 3.74
CA GLN A 58 33.81 -1.87 2.58
C GLN A 58 33.13 -2.36 1.28
N PHE A 59 32.28 -3.37 1.36
CA PHE A 59 31.52 -3.84 0.20
C PHE A 59 30.50 -2.78 -0.24
N CYS A 60 29.82 -2.14 0.70
CA CYS A 60 28.84 -1.09 0.40
C CYS A 60 29.50 0.14 -0.25
N GLU A 61 30.70 0.49 0.17
CA GLU A 61 31.50 1.60 -0.39
C GLU A 61 32.00 1.30 -1.82
N LEU A 62 32.35 0.05 -2.11
CA LEU A 62 32.83 -0.38 -3.43
C LEU A 62 31.70 -0.61 -4.43
N THR A 63 30.45 -0.67 -3.99
CA THR A 63 29.33 -0.91 -4.89
C THR A 63 29.09 0.30 -5.80
N ASN A 64 28.96 0.04 -7.10
CA ASN A 64 28.66 1.09 -8.07
C ASN A 64 27.30 1.74 -7.79
N GLY A 65 27.31 3.04 -7.48
CA GLY A 65 26.12 3.81 -7.10
C GLY A 65 25.02 3.81 -8.17
N GLU A 66 25.37 3.80 -9.45
CA GLU A 66 24.39 3.75 -10.55
C GLU A 66 23.71 2.38 -10.64
N MET A 67 24.46 1.29 -10.49
CA MET A 67 23.88 -0.07 -10.43
C MET A 67 22.94 -0.21 -9.24
N LYS A 68 23.34 0.29 -8.07
CA LYS A 68 22.51 0.32 -6.88
C LYS A 68 21.21 1.05 -7.17
N ARG A 69 21.27 2.27 -7.69
CA ARG A 69 20.11 3.09 -8.04
C ARG A 69 19.16 2.37 -9.01
N GLN A 70 19.70 1.78 -10.08
CA GLN A 70 18.88 1.04 -11.07
C GLN A 70 18.18 -0.16 -10.45
N THR A 71 18.86 -0.89 -9.57
CA THR A 71 18.26 -2.03 -8.87
C THR A 71 17.11 -1.59 -7.96
N TYR A 72 17.29 -0.54 -7.18
CA TYR A 72 16.24 -0.01 -6.31
C TYR A 72 15.01 0.45 -7.11
N LEU A 73 15.23 1.20 -8.20
CA LEU A 73 14.13 1.65 -9.07
C LEU A 73 13.35 0.48 -9.67
N ALA A 74 14.07 -0.57 -10.11
CA ALA A 74 13.41 -1.76 -10.66
C ALA A 74 12.60 -2.50 -9.58
N LEU A 75 13.16 -2.69 -8.38
CA LEU A 75 12.46 -3.36 -7.28
C LEU A 75 11.27 -2.55 -6.78
N GLU A 76 11.39 -1.24 -6.62
CA GLU A 76 10.27 -0.38 -6.25
C GLU A 76 9.11 -0.51 -7.24
N LYS A 77 9.43 -0.52 -8.54
CA LYS A 77 8.42 -0.72 -9.60
C LYS A 77 7.74 -2.08 -9.48
N LEU A 78 8.52 -3.14 -9.24
CA LEU A 78 8.00 -4.49 -9.07
C LEU A 78 7.17 -4.63 -7.80
N CYS A 79 7.64 -4.08 -6.68
CA CYS A 79 6.89 -4.07 -5.42
C CYS A 79 5.54 -3.39 -5.59
N ARG A 80 5.50 -2.22 -6.23
CA ARG A 80 4.24 -1.51 -6.52
C ARG A 80 3.31 -2.32 -7.44
N LYS A 81 3.85 -2.90 -8.52
CA LYS A 81 3.06 -3.63 -9.52
C LYS A 81 2.45 -4.91 -8.96
N TYR A 82 3.18 -5.63 -8.11
CA TYR A 82 2.79 -6.97 -7.64
C TYR A 82 2.39 -7.03 -6.16
N GLY A 83 2.36 -5.87 -5.47
CA GLY A 83 2.02 -5.82 -4.05
C GLY A 83 3.05 -6.52 -3.15
N ALA A 84 4.32 -6.53 -3.57
CA ALA A 84 5.40 -7.11 -2.77
C ALA A 84 5.99 -6.09 -1.80
N ASP A 85 6.45 -6.55 -0.64
CA ASP A 85 7.15 -5.73 0.33
C ASP A 85 8.67 -5.82 0.13
N LEU A 86 9.40 -4.82 0.62
CA LEU A 86 10.86 -4.78 0.61
C LEU A 86 11.39 -4.56 2.02
N ILE A 87 12.19 -5.50 2.51
CA ILE A 87 13.02 -5.33 3.71
C ILE A 87 14.43 -5.02 3.22
N ASP A 88 14.87 -3.80 3.44
CA ASP A 88 16.19 -3.34 3.02
C ASP A 88 17.14 -3.25 4.21
N LEU A 89 18.06 -4.19 4.28
CA LEU A 89 19.14 -4.22 5.27
C LEU A 89 20.51 -3.86 4.64
N TYR A 90 20.53 -3.51 3.34
CA TYR A 90 21.76 -3.18 2.65
C TYR A 90 22.32 -1.85 3.15
N GLY A 91 23.51 -1.88 3.71
CA GLY A 91 24.19 -0.68 4.21
C GLY A 91 23.61 -0.13 5.53
N ASP A 92 22.76 -0.87 6.23
CA ASP A 92 22.32 -0.52 7.58
C ASP A 92 23.42 -0.78 8.60
N GLN A 93 24.35 0.18 8.70
CA GLN A 93 25.50 0.14 9.61
C GLN A 93 25.14 0.43 11.07
N THR A 94 23.90 0.81 11.32
CA THR A 94 23.41 0.98 12.69
C THR A 94 23.04 -0.37 13.31
N ALA A 95 22.58 -1.31 12.51
CA ALA A 95 22.19 -2.65 12.93
C ALA A 95 23.27 -3.71 12.67
N PHE A 96 24.06 -3.53 11.60
CA PHE A 96 25.09 -4.47 11.19
C PHE A 96 26.46 -3.81 11.15
N THR A 97 27.47 -4.50 11.68
CA THR A 97 28.87 -4.08 11.67
C THR A 97 29.71 -5.12 10.97
N ASP A 98 30.95 -4.81 10.61
CA ASP A 98 31.87 -5.78 9.97
C ASP A 98 32.09 -7.05 10.81
N ALA A 99 31.90 -6.96 12.15
CA ALA A 99 31.97 -8.11 13.05
C ALA A 99 30.83 -9.12 12.87
N ASP A 100 29.78 -8.79 12.13
CA ASP A 100 28.63 -9.67 11.83
C ASP A 100 28.86 -10.53 10.58
N PHE A 101 30.03 -10.38 9.93
CA PHE A 101 30.35 -11.09 8.71
C PHE A 101 31.51 -12.04 8.91
N PHE A 102 31.48 -13.14 8.19
CA PHE A 102 32.58 -14.10 8.11
C PHE A 102 33.61 -13.67 7.05
N ASP A 103 33.10 -13.12 5.95
CA ASP A 103 33.86 -12.59 4.84
C ASP A 103 33.10 -11.44 4.15
N TRP A 104 33.50 -11.07 2.94
CA TRP A 104 32.95 -9.96 2.15
C TRP A 104 31.45 -10.03 1.89
N SER A 105 30.82 -11.20 1.96
CA SER A 105 29.45 -11.41 1.52
C SER A 105 28.67 -12.38 2.39
N HIS A 106 29.33 -13.05 3.33
CA HIS A 106 28.67 -14.06 4.17
C HIS A 106 28.57 -13.61 5.61
N LEU A 107 27.35 -13.64 6.12
CA LEU A 107 27.09 -13.41 7.53
C LEU A 107 27.64 -14.56 8.38
N ASN A 108 28.24 -14.21 9.51
CA ASN A 108 28.51 -15.20 10.54
C ASN A 108 27.24 -15.50 11.37
N ALA A 109 27.34 -16.36 12.37
CA ALA A 109 26.19 -16.76 13.18
C ALA A 109 25.51 -15.57 13.89
N ALA A 110 26.26 -14.55 14.31
CA ALA A 110 25.70 -13.36 14.95
C ALA A 110 24.92 -12.49 13.97
N GLY A 111 25.49 -12.25 12.78
CA GLY A 111 24.83 -11.52 11.70
C GLY A 111 23.57 -12.23 11.20
N ALA A 112 23.62 -13.56 11.01
CA ALA A 112 22.47 -14.36 10.63
C ALA A 112 21.34 -14.32 11.68
N ALA A 113 21.69 -14.34 12.97
CA ALA A 113 20.71 -14.19 14.05
C ALA A 113 20.03 -12.81 14.03
N LYS A 114 20.76 -11.74 13.67
CA LYS A 114 20.18 -10.39 13.50
C LYS A 114 19.18 -10.36 12.34
N VAL A 115 19.53 -10.87 11.16
CA VAL A 115 18.61 -10.96 10.02
C VAL A 115 17.36 -11.77 10.38
N THR A 116 17.52 -12.91 11.04
CA THR A 116 16.41 -13.73 11.51
C THR A 116 15.48 -12.96 12.44
N ARG A 117 16.03 -12.13 13.32
CA ARG A 117 15.23 -11.26 14.21
C ARG A 117 14.42 -10.25 13.42
N TYR A 118 15.01 -9.57 12.44
CA TYR A 118 14.30 -8.63 11.56
C TYR A 118 13.14 -9.31 10.82
N LEU A 119 13.39 -10.48 10.26
CA LEU A 119 12.35 -11.27 9.60
C LEU A 119 11.23 -11.66 10.56
N ASN A 120 11.57 -12.14 11.75
CA ASN A 120 10.56 -12.50 12.75
C ASN A 120 9.73 -11.30 13.20
N GLU A 121 10.35 -10.15 13.42
CA GLU A 121 9.63 -8.93 13.78
C GLU A 121 8.70 -8.46 12.64
N TYR A 122 9.15 -8.56 11.39
CA TYR A 122 8.31 -8.29 10.23
C TYR A 122 7.11 -9.24 10.20
N LEU A 123 7.33 -10.54 10.30
CA LEU A 123 6.29 -11.56 10.25
C LEU A 123 5.27 -11.40 11.39
N MET A 124 5.75 -11.10 12.60
CA MET A 124 4.87 -10.87 13.75
C MET A 124 4.01 -9.61 13.58
N ARG A 125 4.54 -8.55 12.96
CA ARG A 125 3.74 -7.36 12.62
C ARG A 125 2.66 -7.69 11.60
N GLU A 126 3.01 -8.42 10.55
CA GLU A 126 2.08 -8.81 9.49
C GLU A 126 0.98 -9.73 10.03
N THR A 127 1.33 -10.74 10.81
CA THR A 127 0.34 -11.66 11.43
C THR A 127 -0.62 -10.89 12.34
N LYS A 128 -0.11 -10.00 13.20
CA LYS A 128 -0.96 -9.16 14.05
C LYS A 128 -1.87 -8.24 13.22
N GLN A 129 -1.37 -7.72 12.11
CA GLN A 129 -2.16 -6.89 11.21
C GLN A 129 -3.25 -7.72 10.52
N GLU A 130 -2.94 -8.92 10.02
CA GLU A 130 -3.92 -9.81 9.41
C GLU A 130 -5.02 -10.24 10.40
N ASP A 131 -4.64 -10.62 11.62
CA ASP A 131 -5.62 -10.99 12.64
C ASP A 131 -6.54 -9.82 12.99
N ARG A 132 -5.99 -8.61 13.06
CA ARG A 132 -6.79 -7.38 13.23
C ARG A 132 -7.71 -7.14 12.05
N MET A 133 -7.21 -7.32 10.81
CA MET A 133 -7.99 -7.11 9.59
C MET A 133 -9.15 -8.11 9.45
N ARG A 134 -9.08 -9.31 10.05
CA ARG A 134 -10.18 -10.28 10.06
C ARG A 134 -11.41 -9.80 10.81
N GLY A 135 -11.25 -8.87 11.77
CA GLY A 135 -12.35 -8.24 12.51
C GLY A 135 -13.02 -7.06 11.79
N LEU A 136 -12.44 -6.64 10.66
CA LEU A 136 -12.95 -5.50 9.91
C LEU A 136 -14.14 -5.87 9.04
N HIS A 137 -15.13 -4.99 9.04
CA HIS A 137 -16.31 -5.09 8.21
C HIS A 137 -16.61 -3.76 7.52
N LEU A 138 -16.79 -3.80 6.19
CA LEU A 138 -17.20 -2.62 5.42
C LEU A 138 -18.67 -2.77 5.03
N ARG A 139 -19.53 -1.92 5.59
CA ARG A 139 -20.96 -1.91 5.30
C ARG A 139 -21.42 -0.60 4.66
N PRO A 140 -22.51 -0.61 3.90
CA PRO A 140 -23.18 0.63 3.51
C PRO A 140 -23.58 1.45 4.74
N ALA A 141 -23.46 2.78 4.62
CA ALA A 141 -23.87 3.69 5.67
C ALA A 141 -25.40 3.76 5.78
N ASP A 142 -25.91 3.85 7.00
CA ASP A 142 -27.34 3.98 7.29
C ASP A 142 -27.67 5.30 8.03
N ALA A 143 -28.93 5.47 8.44
CA ALA A 143 -29.37 6.72 9.09
C ALA A 143 -28.70 6.97 10.45
N GLN A 144 -28.22 5.93 11.12
CA GLN A 144 -27.62 6.03 12.44
C GLN A 144 -26.17 6.56 12.39
N ASP A 145 -25.52 6.45 11.23
CA ASP A 145 -24.14 6.88 11.04
C ASP A 145 -23.96 8.40 10.94
N CYS A 146 -25.05 9.15 10.85
CA CYS A 146 -24.99 10.62 10.68
C CYS A 146 -24.11 11.31 11.72
N ARG A 147 -24.21 10.90 12.99
CA ARG A 147 -23.44 11.50 14.09
C ARG A 147 -21.96 11.18 13.98
N PHE A 148 -21.61 9.93 13.72
CA PHE A 148 -20.22 9.51 13.51
C PHE A 148 -19.59 10.23 12.31
N LEU A 149 -20.29 10.32 11.19
CA LEU A 149 -19.82 11.01 10.00
C LEU A 149 -19.62 12.51 10.22
N TYR A 150 -20.51 13.13 11.02
CA TYR A 150 -20.37 14.53 11.43
C TYR A 150 -19.10 14.76 12.26
N GLU A 151 -18.88 13.94 13.28
CA GLU A 151 -17.71 14.01 14.14
C GLU A 151 -16.42 13.79 13.35
N LEU A 152 -16.42 12.79 12.48
CA LEU A 152 -15.30 12.49 11.60
C LEU A 152 -14.99 13.63 10.63
N ARG A 153 -16.02 14.26 10.02
CA ARG A 153 -15.86 15.41 9.12
C ARG A 153 -15.29 16.64 9.83
N ASN A 154 -15.66 16.85 11.07
CA ASN A 154 -15.20 17.99 11.88
C ASN A 154 -13.93 17.71 12.68
N ASP A 155 -13.36 16.52 12.60
CA ASP A 155 -12.03 16.24 13.16
C ASP A 155 -10.98 17.21 12.61
N PRO A 156 -10.16 17.85 13.45
CA PRO A 156 -9.22 18.89 13.02
C PRO A 156 -8.25 18.43 11.93
N LEU A 157 -7.74 17.19 12.01
CA LEU A 157 -6.81 16.65 11.01
C LEU A 157 -7.52 16.28 9.70
N VAL A 158 -8.76 15.80 9.78
CA VAL A 158 -9.57 15.54 8.57
C VAL A 158 -9.88 16.86 7.86
N ARG A 159 -10.25 17.90 8.60
CA ARG A 159 -10.46 19.24 8.04
C ARG A 159 -9.19 19.81 7.43
N ALA A 160 -8.07 19.75 8.12
CA ALA A 160 -6.77 20.21 7.60
C ALA A 160 -6.40 19.51 6.28
N SER A 161 -6.66 18.22 6.18
CA SER A 161 -6.39 17.40 4.99
C SER A 161 -7.42 17.58 3.86
N SER A 162 -8.56 18.22 4.13
CA SER A 162 -9.62 18.46 3.15
C SER A 162 -9.41 19.79 2.42
N PHE A 163 -9.91 19.89 1.17
CA PHE A 163 -9.95 21.17 0.43
C PHE A 163 -10.91 22.18 1.07
N HIS A 164 -11.93 21.71 1.79
CA HIS A 164 -12.84 22.52 2.57
C HIS A 164 -12.51 22.36 4.07
N THR A 165 -11.94 23.38 4.66
CA THR A 165 -11.37 23.33 6.01
C THR A 165 -12.30 23.83 7.12
N GLU A 166 -13.43 24.43 6.75
CA GLU A 166 -14.38 25.02 7.68
C GLU A 166 -15.11 23.94 8.49
N GLU A 167 -15.42 24.27 9.73
CA GLU A 167 -16.31 23.48 10.57
C GLU A 167 -17.75 23.57 10.06
N ILE A 168 -18.44 22.42 10.02
CA ILE A 168 -19.81 22.35 9.52
C ILE A 168 -20.74 22.20 10.72
N PRO A 169 -21.83 23.02 10.84
CA PRO A 169 -22.86 22.82 11.85
C PRO A 169 -23.59 21.47 11.66
N TYR A 170 -23.98 20.84 12.76
CA TYR A 170 -24.64 19.52 12.74
C TYR A 170 -25.88 19.47 11.86
N GLU A 171 -26.73 20.47 11.96
CA GLU A 171 -27.97 20.58 11.16
C GLU A 171 -27.70 20.68 9.67
N GLN A 172 -26.63 21.34 9.27
CA GLN A 172 -26.20 21.42 7.88
C GLN A 172 -25.69 20.06 7.40
N HIS A 173 -24.88 19.39 8.21
CA HIS A 173 -24.36 18.06 7.92
C HIS A 173 -25.50 17.05 7.81
N GLN A 174 -26.48 17.06 8.70
CA GLN A 174 -27.62 16.15 8.69
C GLN A 174 -28.42 16.27 7.39
N LYS A 175 -28.74 17.50 6.95
CA LYS A 175 -29.44 17.74 5.67
C LYS A 175 -28.65 17.21 4.49
N TRP A 176 -27.36 17.50 4.45
CA TRP A 176 -26.45 17.02 3.41
C TRP A 176 -26.40 15.47 3.40
N TYR A 177 -26.26 14.85 4.56
CA TYR A 177 -26.19 13.39 4.68
C TYR A 177 -27.46 12.70 4.22
N GLU A 178 -28.61 13.21 4.59
CA GLU A 178 -29.91 12.69 4.14
C GLU A 178 -30.07 12.76 2.61
N GLN A 179 -29.59 13.84 1.99
CA GLN A 179 -29.57 13.98 0.54
C GLN A 179 -28.61 13.00 -0.12
N LYS A 180 -27.36 12.92 0.39
CA LYS A 180 -26.32 12.04 -0.17
C LYS A 180 -26.71 10.57 -0.05
N ARG A 181 -27.30 10.16 1.07
CA ARG A 181 -27.73 8.77 1.28
C ARG A 181 -28.84 8.31 0.33
N LYS A 182 -29.66 9.23 -0.15
CA LYS A 182 -30.72 8.96 -1.12
C LYS A 182 -30.26 9.06 -2.57
N ASN A 183 -29.07 9.58 -2.80
CA ASN A 183 -28.54 9.80 -4.15
C ASN A 183 -27.97 8.50 -4.72
N GLU A 184 -28.52 8.02 -5.83
CA GLU A 184 -28.04 6.82 -6.51
C GLU A 184 -26.62 6.95 -7.08
N ASN A 185 -26.12 8.19 -7.28
CA ASN A 185 -24.77 8.47 -7.70
C ASN A 185 -23.78 8.64 -6.52
N CYS A 186 -24.22 8.37 -5.28
CA CYS A 186 -23.35 8.41 -4.12
C CYS A 186 -23.37 7.06 -3.40
N ARG A 187 -22.21 6.59 -3.00
CA ARG A 187 -22.05 5.44 -2.10
C ARG A 187 -21.22 5.87 -0.91
N ILE A 188 -21.74 5.60 0.28
CA ILE A 188 -21.02 5.84 1.53
C ILE A 188 -20.95 4.50 2.26
N TYR A 189 -19.75 4.13 2.66
CA TYR A 189 -19.50 2.93 3.45
C TYR A 189 -18.86 3.30 4.78
N ILE A 190 -19.19 2.53 5.80
CA ILE A 190 -18.62 2.61 7.14
C ILE A 190 -17.71 1.41 7.35
N LEU A 191 -16.48 1.68 7.76
CA LEU A 191 -15.59 0.64 8.26
C LEU A 191 -15.85 0.44 9.75
N GLU A 192 -16.10 -0.79 10.13
CA GLU A 192 -16.22 -1.22 11.51
C GLU A 192 -15.06 -2.14 11.91
N ASP A 193 -14.58 -1.97 13.15
CA ASP A 193 -13.69 -2.88 13.83
C ASP A 193 -14.40 -3.41 15.09
N ALA A 194 -14.63 -4.72 15.14
CA ALA A 194 -15.40 -5.37 16.21
C ALA A 194 -16.77 -4.70 16.46
N GLY A 195 -17.43 -4.22 15.41
CA GLY A 195 -18.74 -3.56 15.47
C GLY A 195 -18.70 -2.07 15.84
N ALA A 196 -17.53 -1.48 16.07
CA ALA A 196 -17.38 -0.05 16.30
C ALA A 196 -16.99 0.68 14.99
N PRO A 197 -17.65 1.78 14.61
CA PRO A 197 -17.31 2.54 13.42
C PRO A 197 -15.95 3.22 13.58
N VAL A 198 -14.99 2.95 12.68
CA VAL A 198 -13.60 3.46 12.74
C VAL A 198 -13.21 4.33 11.56
N GLY A 199 -14.01 4.32 10.48
CA GLY A 199 -13.73 5.12 9.30
C GLY A 199 -14.89 5.13 8.31
N GLN A 200 -14.74 5.96 7.29
CA GLN A 200 -15.69 6.05 6.19
C GLN A 200 -14.97 6.17 4.86
N VAL A 201 -15.60 5.67 3.80
CA VAL A 201 -15.26 5.96 2.41
C VAL A 201 -16.51 6.35 1.65
N ARG A 202 -16.39 7.38 0.81
CA ARG A 202 -17.46 7.87 -0.05
C ARG A 202 -16.98 7.89 -1.48
N ALA A 203 -17.84 7.43 -2.39
CA ALA A 203 -17.68 7.53 -3.82
C ALA A 203 -18.87 8.31 -4.42
N ASP A 204 -18.57 9.42 -5.08
CA ASP A 204 -19.51 10.25 -5.81
C ASP A 204 -19.29 10.04 -7.31
N ARG A 205 -20.25 9.38 -7.97
CA ARG A 205 -20.19 9.03 -9.39
C ARG A 205 -20.58 10.22 -10.27
N ASP A 206 -19.90 10.38 -11.39
CA ASP A 206 -20.24 11.37 -12.40
C ASP A 206 -21.59 11.05 -13.09
N GLU A 207 -22.12 12.01 -13.82
CA GLU A 207 -23.41 11.87 -14.53
C GLU A 207 -23.37 10.80 -15.65
N ARG A 208 -22.19 10.49 -16.17
CA ARG A 208 -21.98 9.49 -17.23
C ARG A 208 -21.88 8.08 -16.69
N GLY A 209 -21.63 7.94 -15.38
CA GLY A 209 -21.44 6.64 -14.73
C GLY A 209 -20.09 6.00 -15.03
N GLU A 210 -19.14 6.74 -15.59
CA GLU A 210 -17.83 6.23 -15.98
C GLU A 210 -16.83 6.31 -14.86
N SER A 211 -16.77 7.46 -14.15
CA SER A 211 -15.85 7.68 -13.05
C SER A 211 -16.55 8.03 -11.74
N ALA A 212 -15.88 7.82 -10.62
CA ALA A 212 -16.32 8.28 -9.32
C ALA A 212 -15.17 8.90 -8.52
N GLU A 213 -15.43 10.07 -7.95
CA GLU A 213 -14.51 10.68 -6.99
C GLU A 213 -14.61 9.94 -5.66
N ILE A 214 -13.47 9.43 -5.17
CA ILE A 214 -13.39 8.70 -3.90
C ILE A 214 -12.73 9.57 -2.82
N SER A 215 -13.33 9.62 -1.66
CA SER A 215 -12.80 10.28 -0.47
C SER A 215 -12.97 9.40 0.76
N TYR A 216 -12.05 9.52 1.73
CA TYR A 216 -12.10 8.71 2.92
C TYR A 216 -11.58 9.46 4.16
N ALA A 217 -11.96 8.97 5.33
CA ALA A 217 -11.41 9.41 6.59
C ALA A 217 -11.39 8.26 7.61
N ILE A 218 -10.39 8.29 8.51
CA ILE A 218 -10.26 7.36 9.63
C ILE A 218 -10.33 8.15 10.93
N ALA A 219 -11.10 7.66 11.89
CA ALA A 219 -11.23 8.25 13.22
C ALA A 219 -9.85 8.38 13.90
N GLU A 220 -9.63 9.45 14.64
CA GLU A 220 -8.34 9.80 15.26
C GLU A 220 -7.71 8.61 16.00
N TRP A 221 -8.49 7.97 16.84
CA TRP A 221 -8.05 6.84 17.67
C TRP A 221 -7.77 5.55 16.88
N ALA A 222 -8.20 5.49 15.63
CA ALA A 222 -8.03 4.33 14.75
C ALA A 222 -6.92 4.50 13.69
N ARG A 223 -6.30 5.68 13.61
CA ARG A 223 -5.22 5.96 12.64
C ARG A 223 -3.97 5.14 12.92
N GLY A 224 -3.13 4.95 11.89
CA GLY A 224 -1.87 4.21 12.01
C GLY A 224 -2.00 2.68 12.01
N ASN A 225 -3.23 2.14 11.94
CA ASN A 225 -3.50 0.70 12.00
C ASN A 225 -3.63 0.04 10.60
N GLY A 226 -3.37 0.77 9.52
CA GLY A 226 -3.51 0.24 8.15
C GLY A 226 -4.94 0.19 7.63
N TYR A 227 -5.92 0.66 8.39
CA TYR A 227 -7.35 0.59 8.06
C TYR A 227 -7.71 1.31 6.77
N ALA A 228 -7.05 2.44 6.46
CA ALA A 228 -7.33 3.19 5.24
C ALA A 228 -7.09 2.35 3.97
N SER A 229 -5.96 1.67 3.88
CA SER A 229 -5.65 0.82 2.71
C SER A 229 -6.62 -0.35 2.59
N TRP A 230 -6.97 -1.00 3.70
CA TRP A 230 -7.94 -2.10 3.71
C TRP A 230 -9.32 -1.61 3.28
N MET A 231 -9.78 -0.51 3.88
CA MET A 231 -11.11 0.07 3.62
C MET A 231 -11.28 0.48 2.16
N LEU A 232 -10.26 1.13 1.59
CA LEU A 232 -10.30 1.53 0.18
C LEU A 232 -10.32 0.31 -0.74
N ALA A 233 -9.48 -0.71 -0.51
CA ALA A 233 -9.47 -1.94 -1.29
C ALA A 233 -10.83 -2.66 -1.24
N ALA A 234 -11.43 -2.79 -0.05
CA ALA A 234 -12.75 -3.38 0.11
C ALA A 234 -13.87 -2.55 -0.55
N ALA A 235 -13.75 -1.23 -0.55
CA ALA A 235 -14.69 -0.35 -1.24
C ALA A 235 -14.56 -0.47 -2.77
N GLU A 236 -13.34 -0.55 -3.30
CA GLU A 236 -13.08 -0.79 -4.72
C GLU A 236 -13.74 -2.09 -5.21
N GLU A 237 -13.56 -3.18 -4.45
CA GLU A 237 -14.18 -4.46 -4.74
C GLU A 237 -15.71 -4.35 -4.78
N GLN A 238 -16.35 -3.79 -3.75
CA GLN A 238 -17.79 -3.60 -3.72
C GLN A 238 -18.33 -2.68 -4.82
N LEU A 239 -17.60 -1.61 -5.17
CA LEU A 239 -17.99 -0.71 -6.26
C LEU A 239 -17.86 -1.38 -7.62
N SER A 240 -16.80 -2.18 -7.83
CA SER A 240 -16.57 -2.96 -9.04
C SER A 240 -17.61 -4.05 -9.23
N GLU A 241 -17.90 -4.86 -8.20
CA GLU A 241 -18.91 -5.92 -8.22
C GLU A 241 -20.32 -5.39 -8.58
N LYS A 242 -20.65 -4.19 -8.09
CA LYS A 242 -21.93 -3.53 -8.37
C LYS A 242 -21.95 -2.77 -9.70
N GLY A 243 -20.85 -2.76 -10.45
CA GLY A 243 -20.71 -1.98 -11.68
C GLY A 243 -20.97 -0.49 -11.47
N PHE A 244 -20.57 0.06 -10.31
CA PHE A 244 -20.91 1.42 -9.94
C PHE A 244 -20.20 2.46 -10.82
N CYS A 245 -18.91 2.25 -11.12
CA CYS A 245 -18.13 3.04 -12.06
C CYS A 245 -17.01 2.16 -12.65
N ARG A 246 -16.30 2.68 -13.64
CA ARG A 246 -15.15 1.99 -14.26
C ARG A 246 -13.82 2.49 -13.72
N GLU A 247 -13.82 3.68 -13.17
CA GLU A 247 -12.61 4.35 -12.71
C GLU A 247 -12.87 5.11 -11.41
N LEU A 248 -11.90 5.07 -10.50
CA LEU A 248 -11.88 5.87 -9.29
C LEU A 248 -10.85 6.98 -9.42
N LEU A 249 -11.24 8.17 -8.97
CA LEU A 249 -10.45 9.39 -8.95
C LEU A 249 -10.33 9.89 -7.51
N ALA A 250 -9.17 10.39 -7.13
CA ALA A 250 -8.99 11.04 -5.83
C ALA A 250 -8.05 12.23 -5.95
N GLU A 251 -8.30 13.26 -5.16
CA GLU A 251 -7.43 14.43 -5.05
C GLU A 251 -6.84 14.51 -3.65
N VAL A 252 -5.53 14.75 -3.56
CA VAL A 252 -4.79 14.77 -2.29
C VAL A 252 -3.88 16.00 -2.26
N LYS A 253 -3.94 16.77 -1.17
CA LYS A 253 -3.06 17.92 -0.95
C LYS A 253 -1.58 17.52 -0.85
N ASN A 254 -0.68 18.46 -1.18
CA ASN A 254 0.77 18.28 -1.10
C ASN A 254 1.26 17.86 0.30
N ASP A 255 0.64 18.35 1.35
CA ASP A 255 1.00 18.10 2.75
C ASP A 255 0.36 16.83 3.35
N ASN A 256 -0.61 16.23 2.67
CA ASN A 256 -1.26 14.99 3.13
C ASN A 256 -0.47 13.74 2.70
N ILE A 257 0.76 13.62 3.22
CA ILE A 257 1.66 12.49 2.92
C ILE A 257 1.04 11.13 3.28
N ALA A 258 0.19 11.09 4.31
CA ALA A 258 -0.46 9.86 4.73
C ALA A 258 -1.37 9.29 3.63
N SER A 259 -2.23 10.13 3.03
CA SER A 259 -3.11 9.71 1.93
C SER A 259 -2.33 9.41 0.64
N GLN A 260 -1.28 10.17 0.33
CA GLN A 260 -0.41 9.88 -0.81
C GLN A 260 0.15 8.44 -0.71
N LYS A 261 0.71 8.06 0.44
CA LYS A 261 1.22 6.71 0.68
C LYS A 261 0.14 5.62 0.55
N VAL A 262 -1.09 5.91 0.97
CA VAL A 262 -2.21 4.96 0.86
C VAL A 262 -2.54 4.69 -0.60
N PHE A 263 -2.74 5.73 -1.42
CA PHE A 263 -3.05 5.58 -2.85
C PHE A 263 -1.89 4.96 -3.63
N GLN A 264 -0.64 5.34 -3.34
CA GLN A 264 0.55 4.72 -3.92
C GLN A 264 0.63 3.23 -3.57
N LYS A 265 0.40 2.85 -2.31
CA LYS A 265 0.39 1.44 -1.86
C LYS A 265 -0.68 0.62 -2.58
N LEU A 266 -1.84 1.21 -2.86
CA LEU A 266 -2.92 0.57 -3.59
C LEU A 266 -2.70 0.53 -5.10
N GLY A 267 -1.61 1.12 -5.61
CA GLY A 267 -1.25 1.10 -7.03
C GLY A 267 -2.08 2.03 -7.91
N TYR A 268 -2.57 3.14 -7.34
CA TYR A 268 -3.17 4.21 -8.13
C TYR A 268 -2.11 4.89 -8.99
N GLU A 269 -2.46 5.25 -10.21
CA GLU A 269 -1.66 6.14 -11.06
C GLU A 269 -1.68 7.54 -10.48
N GLU A 270 -0.49 8.11 -10.25
CA GLU A 270 -0.31 9.43 -9.64
C GLU A 270 0.03 10.45 -10.70
N GLN A 271 -0.64 11.59 -10.66
CA GLN A 271 -0.30 12.77 -11.45
C GLN A 271 -0.15 13.97 -10.53
N ARG A 272 0.92 14.74 -10.73
CA ARG A 272 1.15 15.96 -9.95
C ARG A 272 0.31 17.11 -10.52
N GLU A 273 -0.34 17.83 -9.60
CA GLU A 273 -1.16 19.01 -9.88
C GLU A 273 -0.64 20.23 -9.08
N ASP A 274 -1.13 21.42 -9.39
CA ASP A 274 -0.73 22.65 -8.69
C ASP A 274 -1.12 22.63 -7.20
N TYR A 275 -2.25 21.99 -6.86
CA TYR A 275 -2.78 21.88 -5.50
C TYR A 275 -2.28 20.64 -4.73
N GLY A 276 -1.62 19.70 -5.40
CA GLY A 276 -1.22 18.44 -4.80
C GLY A 276 -1.02 17.32 -5.81
N PHE A 277 -1.81 16.26 -5.66
CA PHE A 277 -1.77 15.08 -6.52
C PHE A 277 -3.18 14.63 -6.87
N SER A 278 -3.38 14.22 -8.11
CA SER A 278 -4.53 13.42 -8.53
C SER A 278 -4.12 11.95 -8.63
N TYR A 279 -5.02 11.08 -8.23
CA TYR A 279 -4.85 9.63 -8.24
C TYR A 279 -5.96 9.00 -9.05
N ARG A 280 -5.61 8.02 -9.89
CA ARG A 280 -6.54 7.37 -10.80
C ARG A 280 -6.36 5.86 -10.76
N ARG A 281 -7.46 5.11 -10.76
CA ARG A 281 -7.46 3.65 -10.82
C ARG A 281 -8.66 3.09 -11.54
N ALA A 282 -8.43 2.26 -12.55
CA ALA A 282 -9.47 1.47 -13.19
C ALA A 282 -9.92 0.33 -12.26
N ILE A 283 -11.25 0.17 -12.06
CA ILE A 283 -11.85 -0.89 -11.22
C ILE A 283 -12.90 -1.72 -11.97
N GLY A 284 -13.02 -1.55 -13.28
CA GLY A 284 -13.96 -2.34 -14.09
C GLY A 284 -13.62 -3.82 -14.12
N GLN A 285 -14.61 -4.68 -14.32
CA GLN A 285 -14.41 -6.11 -14.55
C GLN A 285 -13.32 -6.30 -15.58
N ASN A 286 -12.34 -7.17 -15.28
CA ASN A 286 -11.41 -7.66 -16.26
C ASN A 286 -12.19 -7.99 -17.53
N ALA A 287 -11.89 -7.27 -18.59
CA ALA A 287 -12.28 -7.69 -19.91
C ALA A 287 -11.51 -8.99 -20.19
N ASP A 288 -12.01 -10.11 -19.65
CA ASP A 288 -11.77 -11.43 -20.20
C ASP A 288 -12.49 -11.46 -21.54
N GLY A 289 -11.86 -10.83 -22.47
CA GLY A 289 -12.21 -10.79 -23.86
C GLY A 289 -11.12 -11.43 -24.69
N LYS A 290 -11.20 -12.75 -24.79
CA LYS A 290 -10.51 -13.65 -25.71
C LYS A 290 -9.11 -14.09 -25.31
#